data_ceb00c1cd46b55df5cac12cf05ee57b9
#
_entry.id   ceb00c1cd46b55df5cac12cf05ee57b9
#
_cell.length_a   1.000
_cell.length_b   1.000
_cell.length_c   1.000
_cell.angle_alpha   90.00
_cell.angle_beta   90.00
_cell.angle_gamma   90.00
#
_symmetry.space_group_name_H-M   'P 1'
#
loop_
_entity.id
_entity.type
_entity.pdbx_description
1 polymer ?
#
loop_
_entity_poly.entity_id
_entity_poly.type
_entity_poly.pdbx_seq_one_letter_code
_entity_poly.pdbx_strand_id
1 'polypeptide(L)'
;MSDPYELALYGYVNDKVARKTLKVLRDIGIEEPGRPIDLMINSPGGAMEHGDAIYDELVRMSENGGGGHHITTRVRGQAASVASLILQAGDARLGGRMSYVYMHEPLSTFHDHTMAQMRNELEFCEKWVERYIKAHNRCTLAYNDFRERIRDKEWYLAMDEAVALGIVDGIG
;
A
#
# COMPACT_ATOMS: atom_id res chain seq x y z
N MET A 1 22.05 15.31 -7.26
CA MET A 1 20.62 14.91 -7.11
C MET A 1 20.07 15.70 -5.92
N SER A 2 18.88 16.24 -6.02
CA SER A 2 18.22 16.94 -4.90
C SER A 2 17.91 15.96 -3.77
N ASP A 3 17.94 16.44 -2.53
CA ASP A 3 17.49 15.63 -1.39
C ASP A 3 16.02 15.23 -1.57
N PRO A 4 15.63 14.02 -1.18
CA PRO A 4 14.25 13.56 -1.33
C PRO A 4 13.27 14.42 -0.51
N TYR A 5 12.05 14.54 -1.00
CA TYR A 5 10.96 15.10 -0.20
C TYR A 5 10.49 14.04 0.79
N GLU A 6 10.62 14.33 2.09
CA GLU A 6 10.19 13.41 3.14
C GLU A 6 8.70 13.58 3.42
N LEU A 7 7.94 12.51 3.26
CA LEU A 7 6.51 12.44 3.53
C LEU A 7 6.24 11.30 4.51
N ALA A 8 5.27 11.46 5.40
CA ALA A 8 4.91 10.43 6.36
C ALA A 8 3.42 10.08 6.32
N LEU A 9 3.13 8.79 6.20
CA LEU A 9 1.81 8.20 6.33
C LEU A 9 1.72 7.50 7.70
N TYR A 10 1.12 8.19 8.67
CA TYR A 10 0.96 7.69 10.04
C TYR A 10 -0.51 7.50 10.41
N GLY A 11 -0.77 6.38 11.11
CA GLY A 11 -2.07 6.07 11.66
C GLY A 11 -3.07 5.52 10.63
N TYR A 12 -4.35 5.60 10.95
CA TYR A 12 -5.43 5.01 10.17
C TYR A 12 -5.68 5.75 8.84
N VAL A 13 -5.73 5.01 7.73
CA VAL A 13 -6.00 5.56 6.39
C VAL A 13 -7.50 5.86 6.26
N ASN A 14 -7.84 7.13 6.38
CA ASN A 14 -9.19 7.67 6.29
C ASN A 14 -9.22 8.88 5.34
N ASP A 15 -10.40 9.46 5.13
CA ASP A 15 -10.60 10.63 4.26
C ASP A 15 -9.61 11.78 4.57
N LYS A 16 -9.44 12.11 5.86
CA LYS A 16 -8.54 13.20 6.26
C LYS A 16 -7.08 12.93 5.90
N VAL A 17 -6.61 11.71 6.16
CA VAL A 17 -5.22 11.29 5.84
C VAL A 17 -5.03 11.25 4.33
N ALA A 18 -5.97 10.66 3.60
CA ALA A 18 -5.90 10.58 2.14
C ALA A 18 -5.86 11.97 1.50
N ARG A 19 -6.79 12.87 1.83
CA ARG A 19 -6.80 14.25 1.30
C ARG A 19 -5.51 15.00 1.58
N LYS A 20 -4.97 14.88 2.81
CA LYS A 20 -3.70 15.51 3.17
C LYS A 20 -2.55 14.97 2.32
N THR A 21 -2.43 13.65 2.21
CA THR A 21 -1.36 12.99 1.44
C THR A 21 -1.47 13.35 -0.03
N LEU A 22 -2.65 13.22 -0.64
CA LEU A 22 -2.89 13.55 -2.05
C LEU A 22 -2.64 15.03 -2.36
N LYS A 23 -2.99 15.94 -1.43
CA LYS A 23 -2.66 17.36 -1.60
C LYS A 23 -1.15 17.58 -1.66
N VAL A 24 -0.40 17.01 -0.72
CA VAL A 24 1.07 17.15 -0.68
C VAL A 24 1.70 16.55 -1.94
N LEU A 25 1.29 15.35 -2.37
CA LEU A 25 1.79 14.72 -3.58
C LEU A 25 1.55 15.60 -4.81
N ARG A 26 0.36 16.16 -4.94
CA ARG A 26 0.04 17.08 -6.05
C ARG A 26 0.88 18.35 -6.00
N ASP A 27 1.04 18.94 -4.82
CA ASP A 27 1.86 20.16 -4.66
C ASP A 27 3.32 19.87 -5.08
N ILE A 28 3.91 18.74 -4.65
CA ILE A 28 5.25 18.29 -5.09
C ILE A 28 5.31 18.14 -6.62
N GLY A 29 4.33 17.48 -7.22
CA GLY A 29 4.30 17.26 -8.66
C GLY A 29 4.27 18.56 -9.49
N ILE A 30 3.69 19.63 -8.94
CA ILE A 30 3.60 20.94 -9.58
C ILE A 30 4.84 21.79 -9.29
N GLU A 31 5.27 21.86 -8.03
CA GLU A 31 6.29 22.81 -7.58
C GLU A 31 7.70 22.25 -7.73
N GLU A 32 7.88 20.94 -7.66
CA GLU A 32 9.17 20.26 -7.64
C GLU A 32 9.19 19.02 -8.57
N PRO A 33 8.90 19.17 -9.87
CA PRO A 33 8.82 18.03 -10.79
C PRO A 33 10.13 17.24 -10.83
N GLY A 34 10.04 15.92 -10.69
CA GLY A 34 11.18 15.01 -10.71
C GLY A 34 11.98 14.94 -9.39
N ARG A 35 11.60 15.69 -8.35
CA ARG A 35 12.23 15.54 -7.04
C ARG A 35 11.93 14.16 -6.47
N PRO A 36 12.92 13.40 -5.98
CA PRO A 36 12.68 12.12 -5.29
C PRO A 36 11.75 12.29 -4.08
N ILE A 37 10.95 11.26 -3.79
CA ILE A 37 10.03 11.23 -2.64
C ILE A 37 10.39 10.04 -1.75
N ASP A 38 10.60 10.25 -0.45
CA ASP A 38 10.73 9.19 0.57
C ASP A 38 9.45 9.19 1.42
N LEU A 39 8.60 8.19 1.21
CA LEU A 39 7.34 8.02 1.94
C LEU A 39 7.55 7.04 3.10
N MET A 40 7.60 7.56 4.31
CA MET A 40 7.64 6.77 5.53
C MET A 40 6.23 6.29 5.91
N ILE A 41 6.07 4.97 6.11
CA ILE A 41 4.80 4.31 6.42
C ILE A 41 4.85 3.71 7.82
N ASN A 42 3.90 4.12 8.67
CA ASN A 42 3.57 3.48 9.94
C ASN A 42 2.04 3.51 10.12
N SER A 43 1.36 2.55 9.52
CA SER A 43 -0.09 2.56 9.43
C SER A 43 -0.69 1.16 9.61
N PRO A 44 -1.76 1.04 10.40
CA PRO A 44 -2.55 -0.20 10.50
C PRO A 44 -3.45 -0.43 9.27
N GLY A 45 -3.38 0.43 8.26
CA GLY A 45 -4.31 0.43 7.13
C GLY A 45 -5.54 1.28 7.37
N GLY A 46 -6.66 0.91 6.76
CA GLY A 46 -7.91 1.67 6.87
C GLY A 46 -8.87 1.42 5.71
N ALA A 47 -9.60 2.44 5.30
CA ALA A 47 -10.58 2.34 4.23
C ALA A 47 -9.89 2.09 2.88
N MET A 48 -10.39 1.08 2.15
CA MET A 48 -9.82 0.62 0.87
C MET A 48 -9.76 1.76 -0.16
N GLU A 49 -10.87 2.47 -0.34
CA GLU A 49 -10.99 3.56 -1.32
C GLU A 49 -10.00 4.71 -1.10
N HIS A 50 -9.64 4.96 0.15
CA HIS A 50 -8.66 5.98 0.50
C HIS A 50 -7.22 5.49 0.28
N GLY A 51 -6.97 4.21 0.55
CA GLY A 51 -5.68 3.59 0.25
C GLY A 51 -5.43 3.44 -1.24
N ASP A 52 -6.45 3.00 -1.98
CA ASP A 52 -6.42 2.90 -3.45
C ASP A 52 -6.07 4.25 -4.09
N ALA A 53 -6.71 5.34 -3.64
CA ALA A 53 -6.45 6.68 -4.15
C ALA A 53 -5.00 7.14 -3.90
N ILE A 54 -4.43 6.84 -2.73
CA ILE A 54 -3.02 7.15 -2.43
C ILE A 54 -2.09 6.30 -3.30
N TYR A 55 -2.37 4.99 -3.43
CA TYR A 55 -1.60 4.08 -4.26
C TYR A 55 -1.57 4.53 -5.72
N ASP A 56 -2.73 4.80 -6.31
CA ASP A 56 -2.85 5.22 -7.70
C ASP A 56 -2.07 6.54 -7.97
N GLU A 57 -2.14 7.50 -7.05
CA GLU A 57 -1.41 8.76 -7.21
C GLU A 57 0.11 8.56 -7.10
N LEU A 58 0.59 7.75 -6.16
CA LEU A 58 2.01 7.40 -6.05
C LEU A 58 2.50 6.69 -7.32
N VAL A 59 1.76 5.68 -7.80
CA VAL A 59 2.11 4.99 -9.05
C VAL A 59 2.15 5.97 -10.22
N ARG A 60 1.16 6.86 -10.35
CA ARG A 60 1.13 7.88 -11.43
C ARG A 60 2.35 8.80 -11.38
N MET A 61 2.82 9.15 -10.18
CA MET A 61 3.98 10.04 -9.99
C MET A 61 5.33 9.33 -10.13
N SER A 62 5.38 8.02 -9.89
CA SER A 62 6.61 7.23 -9.86
C SER A 62 7.34 7.19 -11.19
N GLU A 63 8.62 6.83 -11.18
CA GLU A 63 9.40 6.56 -12.40
C GLU A 63 8.77 5.43 -13.20
N ASN A 64 8.36 4.34 -12.54
CA ASN A 64 7.72 3.19 -13.17
C ASN A 64 6.34 3.54 -13.78
N GLY A 65 5.63 4.51 -13.23
CA GLY A 65 4.37 5.04 -13.76
C GLY A 65 4.54 6.15 -14.81
N GLY A 66 5.77 6.60 -15.07
CA GLY A 66 6.10 7.63 -16.05
C GLY A 66 5.98 9.06 -15.51
N GLY A 67 5.76 9.28 -14.21
CA GLY A 67 5.66 10.59 -13.59
C GLY A 67 7.00 11.24 -13.25
N GLY A 68 8.09 10.48 -13.31
CA GLY A 68 9.47 10.97 -13.20
C GLY A 68 9.96 11.24 -11.78
N HIS A 69 9.17 10.99 -10.75
CA HIS A 69 9.62 11.05 -9.36
C HIS A 69 10.13 9.65 -8.92
N HIS A 70 11.38 9.55 -8.48
CA HIS A 70 11.83 8.32 -7.81
C HIS A 70 11.17 8.21 -6.43
N ILE A 71 10.27 7.25 -6.26
CA ILE A 71 9.52 7.06 -5.01
C ILE A 71 10.13 5.90 -4.21
N THR A 72 10.66 6.22 -3.03
CA THR A 72 11.01 5.21 -2.02
C THR A 72 9.88 5.13 -0.99
N THR A 73 9.27 3.96 -0.84
CA THR A 73 8.37 3.68 0.27
C THR A 73 9.11 2.95 1.38
N ARG A 74 8.92 3.39 2.63
CA ARG A 74 9.72 2.89 3.75
C ARG A 74 8.86 2.55 4.96
N VAL A 75 8.83 1.29 5.37
CA VAL A 75 8.11 0.88 6.58
C VAL A 75 8.92 1.23 7.82
N ARG A 76 8.31 1.98 8.74
CA ARG A 76 8.85 2.32 10.06
C ARG A 76 7.79 2.00 11.12
N GLY A 77 7.80 0.78 11.63
CA GLY A 77 6.77 0.20 12.48
C GLY A 77 5.96 -0.82 11.72
N GLN A 78 4.87 -0.42 11.06
CA GLN A 78 4.03 -1.36 10.32
C GLN A 78 3.50 -0.79 9.00
N ALA A 79 3.34 -1.68 8.02
CA ALA A 79 2.50 -1.46 6.85
C ALA A 79 1.44 -2.57 6.81
N ALA A 80 0.25 -2.28 7.36
CA ALA A 80 -0.80 -3.26 7.54
C ALA A 80 -1.98 -3.03 6.60
N SER A 81 -2.65 -4.11 6.15
CA SER A 81 -3.87 -4.01 5.35
C SER A 81 -3.64 -3.14 4.11
N VAL A 82 -4.49 -2.13 3.83
CA VAL A 82 -4.32 -1.22 2.69
C VAL A 82 -3.01 -0.43 2.70
N ALA A 83 -2.34 -0.28 3.85
CA ALA A 83 -1.02 0.34 3.89
C ALA A 83 0.07 -0.54 3.26
N SER A 84 -0.12 -1.88 3.25
CA SER A 84 0.76 -2.79 2.51
C SER A 84 0.59 -2.64 0.99
N LEU A 85 -0.59 -2.26 0.52
CA LEU A 85 -0.81 -1.87 -0.88
C LEU A 85 -0.06 -0.58 -1.21
N ILE A 86 -0.19 0.45 -0.36
CA ILE A 86 0.52 1.73 -0.56
C ILE A 86 2.04 1.52 -0.61
N LEU A 87 2.58 0.60 0.20
CA LEU A 87 3.98 0.21 0.16
C LEU A 87 4.42 -0.26 -1.24
N GLN A 88 3.55 -0.96 -1.98
CA GLN A 88 3.88 -1.48 -3.31
C GLN A 88 3.98 -0.41 -4.42
N ALA A 89 3.54 0.81 -4.16
CA ALA A 89 3.62 1.91 -5.12
C ALA A 89 5.05 2.48 -5.29
N GLY A 90 5.99 2.13 -4.40
CA GLY A 90 7.37 2.60 -4.46
C GLY A 90 8.18 1.98 -5.60
N ASP A 91 9.00 2.79 -6.26
CA ASP A 91 10.07 2.31 -7.15
C ASP A 91 11.09 1.49 -6.36
N ALA A 92 11.42 1.95 -5.13
CA ALA A 92 12.15 1.21 -4.11
C ALA A 92 11.27 1.05 -2.86
N ARG A 93 11.30 -0.14 -2.24
CA ARG A 93 10.51 -0.49 -1.05
C ARG A 93 11.45 -0.98 0.04
N LEU A 94 11.50 -0.27 1.15
CA LEU A 94 12.43 -0.57 2.24
C LEU A 94 11.68 -0.77 3.57
N GLY A 95 12.30 -1.46 4.49
CA GLY A 95 11.74 -1.66 5.82
C GLY A 95 12.77 -1.55 6.93
N GLY A 96 12.37 -1.01 8.07
CA GLY A 96 13.19 -1.00 9.29
C GLY A 96 13.28 -2.40 9.90
N ARG A 97 14.42 -2.73 10.55
CA ARG A 97 14.68 -4.07 11.13
C ARG A 97 13.59 -4.58 12.07
N MET A 98 12.94 -3.70 12.82
CA MET A 98 11.88 -4.03 13.78
C MET A 98 10.48 -3.79 13.21
N SER A 99 10.39 -3.45 11.91
CA SER A 99 9.13 -3.25 11.22
C SER A 99 8.55 -4.57 10.72
N TYR A 100 7.27 -4.55 10.38
CA TYR A 100 6.59 -5.70 9.79
C TYR A 100 5.56 -5.28 8.74
N VAL A 101 5.21 -6.22 7.87
CA VAL A 101 4.08 -6.11 6.96
C VAL A 101 2.98 -7.05 7.42
N TYR A 102 1.75 -6.60 7.38
CA TYR A 102 0.59 -7.41 7.75
C TYR A 102 -0.47 -7.34 6.66
N MET A 103 -0.92 -8.49 6.19
CA MET A 103 -1.87 -8.63 5.10
C MET A 103 -3.03 -9.56 5.49
N HIS A 104 -4.22 -9.21 5.03
CA HIS A 104 -5.46 -9.97 5.20
C HIS A 104 -6.48 -9.60 4.13
N GLU A 105 -7.52 -10.40 3.97
CA GLU A 105 -8.67 -10.05 3.14
C GLU A 105 -9.44 -8.85 3.73
N PRO A 106 -10.18 -8.08 2.91
CA PRO A 106 -11.00 -6.98 3.40
C PRO A 106 -11.99 -7.44 4.46
N LEU A 107 -12.16 -6.62 5.51
CA LEU A 107 -13.19 -6.81 6.51
C LEU A 107 -14.42 -6.00 6.11
N SER A 108 -15.59 -6.65 6.05
CA SER A 108 -16.86 -6.00 5.78
C SER A 108 -17.86 -6.30 6.89
N THR A 109 -18.66 -5.29 7.22
CA THR A 109 -19.74 -5.42 8.19
C THR A 109 -21.07 -5.11 7.52
N PHE A 110 -21.95 -6.06 7.50
CA PHE A 110 -23.28 -5.92 6.87
C PHE A 110 -24.33 -5.54 7.92
N HIS A 111 -24.75 -4.29 7.91
CA HIS A 111 -25.89 -3.82 8.69
C HIS A 111 -26.97 -3.32 7.74
N ASP A 112 -28.21 -3.77 7.93
CA ASP A 112 -29.37 -3.34 7.13
C ASP A 112 -29.22 -3.52 5.61
N HIS A 113 -28.47 -4.54 5.18
CA HIS A 113 -28.29 -4.88 3.78
C HIS A 113 -29.30 -5.95 3.33
N THR A 114 -29.82 -5.81 2.12
CA THR A 114 -30.51 -6.89 1.45
C THR A 114 -29.53 -7.99 1.01
N MET A 115 -30.03 -9.20 0.78
CA MET A 115 -29.21 -10.30 0.26
C MET A 115 -28.50 -9.95 -1.06
N ALA A 116 -29.16 -9.13 -1.90
CA ALA A 116 -28.57 -8.68 -3.17
C ALA A 116 -27.39 -7.71 -2.93
N GLN A 117 -27.55 -6.77 -2.01
CA GLN A 117 -26.46 -5.84 -1.63
C GLN A 117 -25.27 -6.58 -1.05
N MET A 118 -25.47 -7.52 -0.13
CA MET A 118 -24.40 -8.35 0.42
C MET A 118 -23.62 -9.09 -0.67
N ARG A 119 -24.35 -9.70 -1.62
CA ARG A 119 -23.73 -10.43 -2.74
C ARG A 119 -22.88 -9.50 -3.62
N ASN A 120 -23.39 -8.32 -3.95
CA ASN A 120 -22.67 -7.35 -4.76
C ASN A 120 -21.40 -6.84 -4.06
N GLU A 121 -21.47 -6.64 -2.76
CA GLU A 121 -20.32 -6.20 -1.96
C GLU A 121 -19.25 -7.29 -1.86
N LEU A 122 -19.66 -8.54 -1.65
CA LEU A 122 -18.74 -9.68 -1.66
C LEU A 122 -18.03 -9.81 -3.02
N GLU A 123 -18.76 -9.70 -4.12
CA GLU A 123 -18.18 -9.73 -5.47
C GLU A 123 -17.20 -8.57 -5.69
N PHE A 124 -17.51 -7.38 -5.19
CA PHE A 124 -16.61 -6.25 -5.23
C PHE A 124 -15.33 -6.51 -4.42
N CYS A 125 -15.45 -7.03 -3.19
CA CYS A 125 -14.31 -7.39 -2.35
C CYS A 125 -13.42 -8.44 -3.02
N GLU A 126 -13.99 -9.46 -3.67
CA GLU A 126 -13.20 -10.45 -4.40
C GLU A 126 -12.41 -9.82 -5.55
N LYS A 127 -13.03 -8.94 -6.35
CA LYS A 127 -12.34 -8.20 -7.40
C LYS A 127 -11.24 -7.28 -6.85
N TRP A 128 -11.46 -6.70 -5.67
CA TRP A 128 -10.45 -5.89 -5.01
C TRP A 128 -9.26 -6.75 -4.56
N VAL A 129 -9.50 -7.92 -3.96
CA VAL A 129 -8.45 -8.88 -3.57
C VAL A 129 -7.60 -9.30 -4.78
N GLU A 130 -8.20 -9.53 -5.94
CA GLU A 130 -7.44 -9.82 -7.15
C GLU A 130 -6.49 -8.68 -7.53
N ARG A 131 -6.95 -7.44 -7.48
CA ARG A 131 -6.13 -6.25 -7.77
C ARG A 131 -5.05 -6.06 -6.72
N TYR A 132 -5.39 -6.27 -5.45
CA TYR A 132 -4.46 -6.20 -4.34
C TYR A 132 -3.30 -7.18 -4.51
N ILE A 133 -3.57 -8.45 -4.83
CA ILE A 133 -2.53 -9.45 -5.09
C ILE A 133 -1.70 -9.07 -6.32
N LYS A 134 -2.33 -8.60 -7.40
CA LYS A 134 -1.64 -8.13 -8.60
C LYS A 134 -0.72 -6.93 -8.36
N ALA A 135 -1.07 -6.04 -7.43
CA ALA A 135 -0.23 -4.92 -7.04
C ALA A 135 1.06 -5.38 -6.33
N HIS A 136 1.02 -6.53 -5.63
CA HIS A 136 2.19 -7.17 -5.05
C HIS A 136 3.01 -7.96 -6.11
N ASN A 137 3.18 -7.38 -7.29
CA ASN A 137 3.73 -8.03 -8.49
C ASN A 137 5.20 -8.45 -8.40
N ARG A 138 5.93 -7.94 -7.40
CA ARG A 138 7.32 -8.36 -7.12
C ARG A 138 7.39 -9.50 -6.10
N CYS A 139 6.25 -9.90 -5.52
CA CYS A 139 6.19 -11.06 -4.64
C CYS A 139 6.49 -12.34 -5.43
N THR A 140 7.35 -13.18 -4.87
CA THR A 140 7.78 -14.43 -5.49
C THR A 140 6.74 -15.56 -5.41
N LEU A 141 5.71 -15.40 -4.60
CA LEU A 141 4.63 -16.38 -4.50
C LEU A 141 3.73 -16.38 -5.74
N ALA A 142 3.28 -17.57 -6.14
CA ALA A 142 2.21 -17.67 -7.10
C ALA A 142 0.89 -17.07 -6.56
N TYR A 143 0.02 -16.62 -7.46
CA TYR A 143 -1.25 -15.96 -7.09
C TYR A 143 -2.07 -16.78 -6.07
N ASN A 144 -2.22 -18.09 -6.31
CA ASN A 144 -3.01 -18.96 -5.43
C ASN A 144 -2.38 -19.11 -4.04
N ASP A 145 -1.05 -19.19 -3.96
CA ASP A 145 -0.32 -19.30 -2.69
C ASP A 145 -0.42 -18.02 -1.87
N PHE A 146 -0.33 -16.85 -2.54
CA PHE A 146 -0.54 -15.56 -1.90
C PHE A 146 -1.98 -15.45 -1.36
N ARG A 147 -2.99 -15.79 -2.22
CA ARG A 147 -4.39 -15.75 -1.82
C ARG A 147 -4.68 -16.65 -0.63
N GLU A 148 -4.12 -17.87 -0.60
CA GLU A 148 -4.28 -18.79 0.53
C GLU A 148 -3.66 -18.27 1.84
N ARG A 149 -2.60 -17.46 1.74
CA ARG A 149 -1.97 -16.84 2.91
C ARG A 149 -2.82 -15.78 3.58
N ILE A 150 -3.60 -15.04 2.79
CA ILE A 150 -4.46 -13.96 3.32
C ILE A 150 -5.90 -14.40 3.55
N ARG A 151 -6.36 -15.55 2.99
CA ARG A 151 -7.72 -16.05 3.11
C ARG A 151 -8.02 -16.52 4.53
N ASP A 152 -9.01 -15.91 5.17
CA ASP A 152 -9.44 -16.23 6.55
C ASP A 152 -8.28 -16.23 7.57
N LYS A 153 -7.18 -15.55 7.27
CA LYS A 153 -5.96 -15.54 8.05
C LYS A 153 -5.37 -14.14 8.14
N GLU A 154 -4.57 -13.97 9.15
CA GLU A 154 -3.73 -12.81 9.36
C GLU A 154 -2.29 -13.19 9.01
N TRP A 155 -1.76 -12.61 7.95
CA TRP A 155 -0.42 -12.92 7.49
C TRP A 155 0.57 -11.81 7.89
N TYR A 156 1.31 -12.07 8.95
CA TYR A 156 2.38 -11.20 9.45
C TYR A 156 3.71 -11.62 8.85
N LEU A 157 4.48 -10.67 8.37
CA LEU A 157 5.82 -10.84 7.84
C LEU A 157 6.80 -9.93 8.58
N ALA A 158 7.78 -10.51 9.26
CA ALA A 158 8.99 -9.78 9.65
C ALA A 158 9.74 -9.29 8.41
N MET A 159 10.61 -8.30 8.56
CA MET A 159 11.26 -7.67 7.40
C MET A 159 12.16 -8.61 6.61
N ASP A 160 12.84 -9.55 7.24
CA ASP A 160 13.64 -10.58 6.56
C ASP A 160 12.76 -11.52 5.70
N GLU A 161 11.61 -11.93 6.20
CA GLU A 161 10.63 -12.71 5.44
C GLU A 161 10.04 -11.89 4.28
N ALA A 162 9.72 -10.61 4.52
CA ALA A 162 9.20 -9.70 3.51
C ALA A 162 10.21 -9.46 2.38
N VAL A 163 11.51 -9.36 2.69
CA VAL A 163 12.60 -9.30 1.71
C VAL A 163 12.69 -10.62 0.93
N ALA A 164 12.71 -11.75 1.61
CA ALA A 164 12.82 -13.07 0.98
C ALA A 164 11.68 -13.36 -0.01
N LEU A 165 10.49 -12.81 0.26
CA LEU A 165 9.32 -12.93 -0.60
C LEU A 165 9.18 -11.81 -1.65
N GLY A 166 10.06 -10.82 -1.67
CA GLY A 166 9.99 -9.69 -2.61
C GLY A 166 8.85 -8.70 -2.31
N ILE A 167 8.31 -8.72 -1.10
CA ILE A 167 7.34 -7.70 -0.63
C ILE A 167 8.03 -6.36 -0.39
N VAL A 168 9.29 -6.39 0.08
CA VAL A 168 10.19 -5.23 0.13
C VAL A 168 11.52 -5.59 -0.52
N ASP A 169 12.26 -4.57 -0.95
CA ASP A 169 13.52 -4.74 -1.69
C ASP A 169 14.73 -4.82 -0.76
N GLY A 170 14.58 -4.38 0.50
CA GLY A 170 15.68 -4.40 1.47
C GLY A 170 15.33 -3.83 2.83
N ILE A 171 16.30 -3.95 3.73
CA ILE A 171 16.27 -3.35 5.06
C ILE A 171 17.11 -2.07 5.01
N GLY A 172 16.48 -0.92 5.42
CA GLY A 172 17.17 0.37 5.35
C GLY A 172 16.57 1.46 6.25
#